data_1142423a1702dd28d548d91ba0181f5e
#
_entry.id   1142423a1702dd28d548d91ba0181f5e
#
_cell.length_a   1.000
_cell.length_b   1.000
_cell.length_c   1.000
_cell.angle_alpha   90.00
_cell.angle_beta   90.00
_cell.angle_gamma   90.00
#
_symmetry.space_group_name_H-M   'P 1'
#
loop_
_entity.id
_entity.type
_entity.pdbx_description
1 polymer ?
#
loop_
_entity_poly.entity_id
_entity_poly.type
_entity_poly.pdbx_seq_one_letter_code
_entity_poly.pdbx_strand_id
1 'polypeptide(L)'
;MNSKSNPINRSLLAMAALQAMPLSIFAQNTGDRPNILYIMCDDHAIQAISAYGSPISKLAPTPNIDRLAERGMKFNQAFVENSLSTPSRACLMTGLYSHQNGQRQLAEGIDSTKTFFSELLQGAGYSTAVVGKWHMSCSPKGFDYYRVLDDQGQYYNPTFASTGQYGNFKQEMGYATDLITDHAIEYLNNRDKNKPFCLLVHHKAPHRLWMPNTKYVGKYGNVNFPLPETFWDDYETRGSAASTQKMSIDKYMEMVRDLKVPEMYDPSTPEGRDSYNGLMGEMNRMTPQQRAAIDAYYMPRNREFLSKNLTGKALVEWKYQNYIRDYMAVIASVDESV
;
A
#
# COMPACT_ATOMS: atom_id res chain seq x y z
N MET A 1 73.48 44.83 4.98
CA MET A 1 73.22 43.39 5.13
C MET A 1 71.72 43.17 5.35
N ASN A 2 71.00 42.88 4.29
CA ASN A 2 69.54 42.71 4.32
C ASN A 2 69.23 41.19 4.40
N SER A 3 68.65 40.72 5.52
CA SER A 3 68.14 39.38 5.62
C SER A 3 66.68 39.34 5.11
N LYS A 4 66.47 38.72 3.98
CA LYS A 4 65.13 38.44 3.45
C LYS A 4 64.53 37.25 4.23
N SER A 5 63.50 37.46 4.96
CA SER A 5 62.69 36.42 5.59
C SER A 5 61.84 35.69 4.55
N ASN A 6 61.94 34.37 4.53
CA ASN A 6 61.33 33.47 3.58
C ASN A 6 59.82 33.30 3.87
N PRO A 7 58.89 33.56 2.93
CA PRO A 7 57.43 33.49 3.20
C PRO A 7 56.83 32.06 3.20
N ILE A 8 57.66 31.00 3.03
CA ILE A 8 57.20 29.61 2.84
C ILE A 8 56.73 28.96 4.18
N ASN A 9 57.18 29.45 5.34
CA ASN A 9 56.86 28.83 6.61
C ASN A 9 55.49 29.21 7.23
N ARG A 10 54.78 30.21 6.70
CA ARG A 10 53.46 30.61 7.23
C ARG A 10 52.34 29.83 6.62
N SER A 11 52.47 29.36 5.36
CA SER A 11 51.45 28.56 4.67
C SER A 11 51.41 27.10 5.11
N LEU A 12 52.52 26.54 5.53
CA LEU A 12 52.59 25.15 6.03
C LEU A 12 52.01 24.99 7.45
N LEU A 13 52.09 26.04 8.29
CA LEU A 13 51.48 26.04 9.62
C LEU A 13 49.93 26.23 9.54
N ALA A 14 49.44 26.93 8.53
CA ALA A 14 47.99 27.09 8.33
C ALA A 14 47.34 25.78 7.78
N MET A 15 48.04 25.00 6.98
CA MET A 15 47.55 23.70 6.48
C MET A 15 47.58 22.59 7.57
N ALA A 16 48.51 22.63 8.50
CA ALA A 16 48.59 21.65 9.60
C ALA A 16 47.49 21.92 10.66
N ALA A 17 47.01 23.14 10.80
CA ALA A 17 45.93 23.49 11.72
C ALA A 17 44.51 23.07 11.19
N LEU A 18 44.33 22.85 9.89
CA LEU A 18 43.07 22.35 9.32
C LEU A 18 42.91 20.82 9.38
N GLN A 19 43.97 20.08 9.63
CA GLN A 19 43.92 18.60 9.75
C GLN A 19 43.74 18.12 11.19
N ALA A 20 43.71 19.00 12.17
CA ALA A 20 43.52 18.67 13.58
C ALA A 20 42.14 19.05 14.11
N MET A 21 41.12 19.20 13.24
CA MET A 21 39.75 19.17 13.72
C MET A 21 39.43 17.71 14.13
N PRO A 22 39.11 17.50 15.39
CA PRO A 22 38.81 16.14 15.83
C PRO A 22 37.56 15.65 15.08
N LEU A 23 37.67 14.48 14.49
CA LEU A 23 36.56 13.67 13.99
C LEU A 23 35.57 13.27 15.12
N SER A 24 35.66 13.89 16.28
CA SER A 24 34.83 13.65 17.47
C SER A 24 33.49 14.38 17.47
N ILE A 25 33.09 15.08 16.39
CA ILE A 25 31.78 15.72 16.31
C ILE A 25 30.69 14.71 15.89
N PHE A 26 31.07 13.48 15.51
CA PHE A 26 30.11 12.40 15.25
C PHE A 26 30.10 11.30 16.31
N ALA A 27 30.78 11.46 17.45
CA ALA A 27 30.48 10.71 18.66
C ALA A 27 29.20 11.31 19.27
N GLN A 28 28.14 11.27 18.49
CA GLN A 28 26.82 11.62 18.94
C GLN A 28 26.34 10.62 19.94
N ASN A 29 25.89 11.16 21.04
CA ASN A 29 24.77 10.70 21.83
C ASN A 29 24.33 9.27 21.43
N THR A 30 24.75 8.33 22.24
CA THR A 30 24.04 7.04 22.37
C THR A 30 22.64 7.25 22.96
N GLY A 31 22.14 8.49 22.92
CA GLY A 31 20.78 8.89 23.21
C GLY A 31 19.83 8.39 22.12
N ASP A 32 18.82 7.76 22.52
CA ASP A 32 17.55 7.40 21.90
C ASP A 32 17.56 7.11 20.41
N ARG A 33 17.83 5.86 20.07
CA ARG A 33 17.53 5.34 18.73
C ARG A 33 16.02 5.50 18.49
N PRO A 34 15.60 6.14 17.37
CA PRO A 34 14.18 6.42 17.13
C PRO A 34 13.39 5.14 16.93
N ASN A 35 12.15 5.14 17.37
CA ASN A 35 11.18 4.15 16.93
C ASN A 35 10.82 4.38 15.46
N ILE A 36 10.62 3.30 14.73
CA ILE A 36 10.27 3.32 13.31
C ILE A 36 8.90 2.68 13.15
N LEU A 37 7.93 3.47 12.69
CA LEU A 37 6.64 2.98 12.24
C LEU A 37 6.53 3.25 10.73
N TYR A 38 6.42 2.18 9.94
CA TYR A 38 6.26 2.25 8.50
C TYR A 38 4.88 1.74 8.10
N ILE A 39 4.03 2.61 7.54
CA ILE A 39 2.69 2.26 7.07
C ILE A 39 2.71 2.25 5.54
N MET A 40 2.34 1.12 4.95
CA MET A 40 2.29 0.91 3.51
C MET A 40 0.87 0.51 3.09
N CYS A 41 0.36 1.16 2.05
CA CYS A 41 -0.91 0.85 1.43
C CYS A 41 -0.69 0.30 0.02
N ASP A 42 -1.47 -0.69 -0.38
CA ASP A 42 -1.32 -1.35 -1.68
C ASP A 42 -2.24 -0.69 -2.72
N ASP A 43 -1.66 -0.12 -3.77
CA ASP A 43 -2.36 0.60 -4.86
C ASP A 43 -3.06 1.90 -4.41
N HIS A 44 -2.50 2.63 -3.44
CA HIS A 44 -3.04 3.91 -2.99
C HIS A 44 -2.55 5.06 -3.88
N ALA A 45 -3.43 5.57 -4.72
CA ALA A 45 -3.13 6.66 -5.63
C ALA A 45 -2.94 8.00 -4.88
N ILE A 46 -1.95 8.79 -5.30
CA ILE A 46 -1.68 10.11 -4.72
C ILE A 46 -2.89 11.06 -4.81
N GLN A 47 -3.71 10.92 -5.87
CA GLN A 47 -4.93 11.71 -6.06
C GLN A 47 -6.01 11.41 -5.00
N ALA A 48 -5.89 10.30 -4.28
CA ALA A 48 -6.81 9.90 -3.23
C ALA A 48 -6.33 10.26 -1.82
N ILE A 49 -5.27 11.08 -1.71
CA ILE A 49 -4.74 11.61 -0.45
C ILE A 49 -4.97 13.13 -0.43
N SER A 50 -5.77 13.62 0.52
CA SER A 50 -6.22 15.02 0.50
C SER A 50 -5.12 16.03 0.76
N ALA A 51 -4.03 15.67 1.43
CA ALA A 51 -2.85 16.50 1.58
C ALA A 51 -2.21 16.93 0.24
N TYR A 52 -2.49 16.21 -0.86
CA TYR A 52 -2.02 16.56 -2.21
C TYR A 52 -3.03 17.38 -3.03
N GLY A 53 -4.23 17.61 -2.52
CA GLY A 53 -5.15 18.63 -3.03
C GLY A 53 -5.90 18.31 -4.33
N SER A 54 -6.09 17.02 -4.67
CA SER A 54 -6.84 16.65 -5.88
C SER A 54 -8.33 16.97 -5.79
N PRO A 55 -9.04 17.13 -6.93
CA PRO A 55 -10.49 17.28 -6.94
C PRO A 55 -11.24 16.11 -6.28
N ILE A 56 -10.72 14.88 -6.41
CA ILE A 56 -11.29 13.66 -5.80
C ILE A 56 -11.19 13.72 -4.29
N SER A 57 -10.01 14.01 -3.77
CA SER A 57 -9.75 14.03 -2.34
C SER A 57 -10.43 15.17 -1.60
N LYS A 58 -10.81 16.25 -2.29
CA LYS A 58 -11.67 17.29 -1.70
C LYS A 58 -13.07 16.78 -1.34
N LEU A 59 -13.59 15.83 -2.10
CA LEU A 59 -14.91 15.22 -1.86
C LEU A 59 -14.85 14.02 -0.90
N ALA A 60 -13.69 13.42 -0.76
CA ALA A 60 -13.41 12.28 0.10
C ALA A 60 -12.06 12.47 0.81
N PRO A 61 -12.00 13.33 1.85
CA PRO A 61 -10.76 13.66 2.54
C PRO A 61 -10.21 12.51 3.39
N THR A 62 -8.88 12.56 3.61
CA THR A 62 -8.11 11.64 4.45
C THR A 62 -7.48 12.38 5.64
N PRO A 63 -8.29 12.82 6.62
CA PRO A 63 -7.84 13.75 7.67
C PRO A 63 -6.76 13.18 8.59
N ASN A 64 -6.71 11.86 8.80
CA ASN A 64 -5.68 11.26 9.64
C ASN A 64 -4.33 11.18 8.93
N ILE A 65 -4.34 10.84 7.64
CA ILE A 65 -3.14 10.89 6.80
C ILE A 65 -2.65 12.34 6.65
N ASP A 66 -3.56 13.30 6.49
CA ASP A 66 -3.22 14.73 6.38
C ASP A 66 -2.52 15.24 7.64
N ARG A 67 -2.92 14.78 8.84
CA ARG A 67 -2.21 15.13 10.10
C ARG A 67 -0.74 14.68 10.11
N LEU A 68 -0.40 13.57 9.45
CA LEU A 68 1.00 13.16 9.31
C LEU A 68 1.75 14.14 8.42
N ALA A 69 1.15 14.58 7.31
CA ALA A 69 1.73 15.57 6.42
C ALA A 69 1.91 16.95 7.11
N GLU A 70 0.95 17.36 7.93
CA GLU A 70 0.99 18.62 8.70
C GLU A 70 2.09 18.63 9.77
N ARG A 71 2.37 17.47 10.38
CA ARG A 71 3.35 17.35 11.48
C ARG A 71 4.72 16.90 11.04
N GLY A 72 4.86 16.51 9.78
CA GLY A 72 6.07 15.93 9.24
C GLY A 72 6.48 16.53 7.90
N MET A 73 6.99 15.69 7.04
CA MET A 73 7.44 16.06 5.69
C MET A 73 6.59 15.38 4.65
N LYS A 74 6.07 16.15 3.69
CA LYS A 74 5.36 15.67 2.52
C LYS A 74 6.29 15.63 1.31
N PHE A 75 6.43 14.47 0.69
CA PHE A 75 7.23 14.31 -0.52
C PHE A 75 6.36 14.54 -1.76
N ASN A 76 6.70 15.52 -2.57
CA ASN A 76 5.99 15.79 -3.83
C ASN A 76 6.49 14.93 -4.99
N GLN A 77 7.69 14.36 -4.85
CA GLN A 77 8.30 13.45 -5.82
C GLN A 77 8.89 12.26 -5.08
N ALA A 78 8.24 11.12 -5.21
CA ALA A 78 8.71 9.85 -4.72
C ALA A 78 8.54 8.81 -5.83
N PHE A 79 9.53 7.94 -5.98
CA PHE A 79 9.59 6.96 -7.07
C PHE A 79 9.78 5.57 -6.49
N VAL A 80 9.28 4.56 -7.20
CA VAL A 80 9.48 3.15 -6.88
C VAL A 80 10.32 2.49 -7.99
N GLU A 81 11.18 1.57 -7.61
CA GLU A 81 12.06 0.85 -8.55
C GLU A 81 11.28 -0.16 -9.38
N ASN A 82 10.17 -0.67 -8.83
CA ASN A 82 9.26 -1.58 -9.49
C ASN A 82 7.86 -1.39 -8.92
N SER A 83 6.88 -1.17 -9.77
CA SER A 83 5.49 -0.87 -9.36
C SER A 83 4.63 -2.11 -9.09
N LEU A 84 5.10 -3.34 -9.42
CA LEU A 84 4.40 -4.57 -9.06
C LEU A 84 4.57 -4.88 -7.58
N SER A 85 3.52 -5.39 -6.92
CA SER A 85 3.46 -5.61 -5.48
C SER A 85 4.64 -6.40 -4.91
N THR A 86 4.87 -7.65 -5.34
CA THR A 86 5.96 -8.50 -4.83
C THR A 86 7.35 -7.94 -5.12
N PRO A 87 7.67 -7.50 -6.36
CA PRO A 87 8.95 -6.85 -6.65
C PRO A 87 9.18 -5.57 -5.85
N SER A 88 8.16 -4.72 -5.68
CA SER A 88 8.24 -3.50 -4.87
C SER A 88 8.61 -3.82 -3.42
N ARG A 89 7.96 -4.84 -2.83
CA ARG A 89 8.23 -5.30 -1.46
C ARG A 89 9.63 -5.89 -1.33
N ALA A 90 10.10 -6.62 -2.32
CA ALA A 90 11.47 -7.14 -2.36
C ALA A 90 12.51 -6.00 -2.42
N CYS A 91 12.28 -4.96 -3.23
CA CYS A 91 13.12 -3.76 -3.26
C CYS A 91 13.12 -3.04 -1.91
N LEU A 92 11.95 -2.87 -1.30
CA LEU A 92 11.82 -2.27 0.03
C LEU A 92 12.63 -3.05 1.08
N MET A 93 12.47 -4.37 1.13
CA MET A 93 13.11 -5.20 2.16
C MET A 93 14.63 -5.30 2.01
N THR A 94 15.15 -5.28 0.78
CA THR A 94 16.57 -5.48 0.50
C THR A 94 17.36 -4.20 0.24
N GLY A 95 16.67 -3.08 -0.09
CA GLY A 95 17.33 -1.87 -0.61
C GLY A 95 17.99 -2.06 -1.97
N LEU A 96 17.64 -3.12 -2.71
CA LEU A 96 18.24 -3.47 -4.00
C LEU A 96 17.19 -3.38 -5.12
N TYR A 97 17.64 -3.01 -6.32
CA TYR A 97 16.80 -3.09 -7.52
C TYR A 97 16.36 -4.52 -7.83
N SER A 98 15.23 -4.68 -8.51
CA SER A 98 14.62 -5.98 -8.82
C SER A 98 15.58 -6.95 -9.53
N HIS A 99 16.44 -6.46 -10.42
CA HIS A 99 17.44 -7.30 -11.12
C HIS A 99 18.59 -7.76 -10.20
N GLN A 100 18.80 -7.10 -9.07
CA GLN A 100 19.83 -7.44 -8.09
C GLN A 100 19.31 -8.36 -6.98
N ASN A 101 18.02 -8.20 -6.60
CA ASN A 101 17.39 -9.02 -5.57
C ASN A 101 16.69 -10.28 -6.12
N GLY A 102 16.63 -10.45 -7.45
CA GLY A 102 16.06 -11.60 -8.13
C GLY A 102 14.54 -11.56 -8.36
N GLN A 103 13.81 -10.65 -7.70
CA GLN A 103 12.35 -10.54 -7.80
C GLN A 103 11.94 -9.47 -8.82
N ARG A 104 11.81 -9.83 -10.08
CA ARG A 104 11.46 -8.91 -11.18
C ARG A 104 9.98 -8.91 -11.53
N GLN A 105 9.30 -10.04 -11.27
CA GLN A 105 7.89 -10.29 -11.59
C GLN A 105 7.21 -11.01 -10.41
N LEU A 106 5.88 -11.14 -10.46
CA LEU A 106 5.11 -11.77 -9.39
C LEU A 106 5.48 -13.23 -9.14
N ALA A 107 5.71 -13.98 -10.23
CA ALA A 107 5.99 -15.43 -10.18
C ALA A 107 7.45 -15.80 -9.87
N GLU A 108 8.36 -14.82 -9.84
CA GLU A 108 9.76 -15.05 -9.46
C GLU A 108 9.91 -15.02 -7.94
N GLY A 109 10.94 -15.71 -7.42
CA GLY A 109 11.29 -15.68 -6.01
C GLY A 109 12.42 -14.71 -5.72
N ILE A 110 12.37 -14.06 -4.55
CA ILE A 110 13.51 -13.28 -4.07
C ILE A 110 14.71 -14.21 -3.81
N ASP A 111 15.91 -13.74 -4.11
CA ASP A 111 17.14 -14.42 -3.72
C ASP A 111 17.21 -14.51 -2.19
N SER A 112 17.07 -15.72 -1.64
CA SER A 112 17.02 -15.97 -0.20
C SER A 112 18.31 -15.63 0.54
N THR A 113 19.43 -15.44 -0.19
CA THR A 113 20.72 -15.03 0.38
C THR A 113 20.81 -13.55 0.67
N LYS A 114 19.91 -12.74 0.09
CA LYS A 114 19.91 -11.29 0.31
C LYS A 114 19.51 -10.95 1.74
N THR A 115 20.23 -10.00 2.33
CA THR A 115 19.92 -9.46 3.65
C THR A 115 18.73 -8.50 3.58
N PHE A 116 17.77 -8.66 4.48
CA PHE A 116 16.69 -7.72 4.68
C PHE A 116 17.10 -6.64 5.68
N PHE A 117 16.62 -5.42 5.50
CA PHE A 117 16.93 -4.34 6.46
C PHE A 117 16.42 -4.65 7.88
N SER A 118 15.37 -5.46 7.99
CA SER A 118 14.85 -5.95 9.27
C SER A 118 15.88 -6.78 10.05
N GLU A 119 16.69 -7.62 9.36
CA GLU A 119 17.77 -8.38 10.00
C GLU A 119 18.85 -7.45 10.55
N LEU A 120 19.18 -6.37 9.83
CA LEU A 120 20.16 -5.37 10.29
C LEU A 120 19.66 -4.61 11.51
N LEU A 121 18.38 -4.21 11.52
CA LEU A 121 17.76 -3.53 12.66
C LEU A 121 17.66 -4.45 13.88
N GLN A 122 17.28 -5.73 13.68
CA GLN A 122 17.24 -6.72 14.74
C GLN A 122 18.64 -6.91 15.33
N GLY A 123 19.68 -7.05 14.47
CA GLY A 123 21.09 -7.12 14.90
C GLY A 123 21.56 -5.85 15.63
N ALA A 124 20.98 -4.68 15.33
CA ALA A 124 21.22 -3.44 16.04
C ALA A 124 20.41 -3.29 17.35
N GLY A 125 19.64 -4.31 17.75
CA GLY A 125 18.89 -4.36 19.00
C GLY A 125 17.51 -3.72 18.96
N TYR A 126 16.93 -3.52 17.76
CA TYR A 126 15.53 -3.16 17.62
C TYR A 126 14.62 -4.37 17.88
N SER A 127 13.44 -4.14 18.45
CA SER A 127 12.33 -5.06 18.39
C SER A 127 11.63 -4.88 17.03
N THR A 128 11.60 -5.94 16.21
CA THR A 128 11.18 -5.86 14.81
C THR A 128 9.86 -6.59 14.59
N ALA A 129 8.94 -5.96 13.86
CA ALA A 129 7.63 -6.54 13.59
C ALA A 129 7.12 -6.20 12.19
N VAL A 130 6.32 -7.12 11.61
CA VAL A 130 5.54 -6.86 10.40
C VAL A 130 4.12 -7.42 10.54
N VAL A 131 3.12 -6.60 10.20
CA VAL A 131 1.71 -7.00 10.18
C VAL A 131 1.07 -6.67 8.85
N GLY A 132 0.13 -7.52 8.39
CA GLY A 132 -0.63 -7.33 7.16
C GLY A 132 -0.05 -8.01 5.94
N LYS A 133 -0.17 -7.38 4.77
CA LYS A 133 0.22 -8.00 3.49
C LYS A 133 1.73 -8.17 3.38
N TRP A 134 2.17 -9.42 3.35
CA TRP A 134 3.56 -9.75 3.10
C TRP A 134 3.84 -9.98 1.61
N HIS A 135 3.08 -10.88 0.99
CA HIS A 135 3.07 -11.13 -0.46
C HIS A 135 4.47 -11.32 -1.07
N MET A 136 5.30 -12.10 -0.39
CA MET A 136 6.59 -12.57 -0.90
C MET A 136 6.67 -14.09 -0.74
N SER A 137 7.43 -14.74 -1.63
CA SER A 137 7.53 -16.21 -1.70
C SER A 137 8.34 -16.83 -0.55
N CYS A 138 8.65 -16.06 0.50
CA CYS A 138 9.45 -16.48 1.65
C CYS A 138 8.80 -16.07 2.96
N SER A 139 9.17 -16.75 4.04
CA SER A 139 8.80 -16.34 5.39
C SER A 139 9.35 -14.95 5.73
N PRO A 140 8.65 -14.13 6.54
CA PRO A 140 9.21 -12.89 7.08
C PRO A 140 10.53 -13.14 7.81
N LYS A 141 11.59 -12.44 7.41
CA LYS A 141 12.96 -12.64 7.85
C LYS A 141 13.46 -11.42 8.64
N GLY A 142 14.10 -11.64 9.78
CA GLY A 142 14.57 -10.55 10.65
C GLY A 142 13.44 -9.85 11.43
N PHE A 143 12.35 -10.56 11.72
CA PHE A 143 11.24 -10.06 12.53
C PHE A 143 11.05 -10.93 13.78
N ASP A 144 10.99 -10.29 14.94
CA ASP A 144 10.66 -10.93 16.22
C ASP A 144 9.17 -11.30 16.31
N TYR A 145 8.32 -10.51 15.64
CA TYR A 145 6.88 -10.70 15.57
C TYR A 145 6.39 -10.53 14.14
N TYR A 146 5.51 -11.42 13.70
CA TYR A 146 4.73 -11.18 12.50
C TYR A 146 3.30 -11.74 12.59
N ARG A 147 2.38 -11.03 11.92
CA ARG A 147 1.02 -11.45 11.66
C ARG A 147 0.68 -11.08 10.23
N VAL A 148 0.90 -12.01 9.30
CA VAL A 148 0.88 -11.70 7.87
C VAL A 148 -0.23 -12.44 7.13
N LEU A 149 -0.82 -11.74 6.17
CA LEU A 149 -1.86 -12.26 5.29
C LEU A 149 -1.31 -13.36 4.36
N ASP A 150 -2.19 -14.29 4.00
CA ASP A 150 -1.95 -15.28 2.97
C ASP A 150 -2.00 -14.62 1.58
N ASP A 151 -0.92 -14.73 0.82
CA ASP A 151 -0.78 -14.17 -0.53
C ASP A 151 -1.26 -12.69 -0.61
N GLN A 152 -2.25 -12.39 -1.44
CA GLN A 152 -2.87 -11.06 -1.60
C GLN A 152 -3.74 -10.66 -0.41
N GLY A 153 -4.14 -11.62 0.40
CA GLY A 153 -5.14 -11.44 1.45
C GLY A 153 -6.56 -11.20 0.93
N GLN A 154 -7.53 -11.31 1.80
CA GLN A 154 -8.93 -11.01 1.55
C GLN A 154 -9.36 -9.80 2.38
N TYR A 155 -10.41 -9.10 1.96
CA TYR A 155 -10.94 -7.96 2.73
C TYR A 155 -11.74 -8.41 3.94
N TYR A 156 -12.55 -9.47 3.78
CA TYR A 156 -13.39 -10.01 4.85
C TYR A 156 -12.88 -11.34 5.35
N ASN A 157 -12.79 -11.45 6.67
CA ASN A 157 -12.42 -12.67 7.38
C ASN A 157 -11.15 -13.32 6.78
N PRO A 158 -10.07 -12.54 6.65
CA PRO A 158 -8.83 -12.98 6.01
C PRO A 158 -8.14 -14.10 6.79
N THR A 159 -7.17 -14.74 6.15
CA THR A 159 -6.28 -15.70 6.81
C THR A 159 -4.93 -15.08 7.10
N PHE A 160 -4.41 -15.33 8.32
CA PHE A 160 -3.11 -14.86 8.79
C PHE A 160 -2.21 -16.03 9.21
N ALA A 161 -0.92 -15.87 8.98
CA ALA A 161 0.13 -16.66 9.63
C ALA A 161 0.79 -15.84 10.73
N SER A 162 1.10 -16.54 11.85
CA SER A 162 1.76 -15.94 13.02
C SER A 162 3.27 -16.28 13.01
N THR A 163 4.02 -15.57 13.86
CA THR A 163 5.46 -15.81 14.11
C THR A 163 5.75 -17.29 14.30
N GLY A 164 6.73 -17.78 13.53
CA GLY A 164 7.13 -19.18 13.55
C GLY A 164 6.18 -20.18 12.86
N GLN A 165 5.08 -19.70 12.28
CA GLN A 165 4.05 -20.54 11.66
C GLN A 165 3.72 -20.13 10.22
N TYR A 166 4.67 -19.55 9.49
CA TYR A 166 4.48 -19.20 8.09
C TYR A 166 4.11 -20.46 7.28
N GLY A 167 3.05 -20.34 6.46
CA GLY A 167 2.45 -21.47 5.76
C GLY A 167 1.27 -22.13 6.50
N ASN A 168 1.10 -21.86 7.80
CA ASN A 168 -0.06 -22.30 8.58
C ASN A 168 -1.01 -21.13 8.80
N PHE A 169 -1.78 -20.78 7.77
CA PHE A 169 -2.68 -19.65 7.78
C PHE A 169 -4.02 -20.00 8.45
N LYS A 170 -4.47 -19.16 9.38
CA LYS A 170 -5.74 -19.31 10.10
C LYS A 170 -6.65 -18.13 9.82
N GLN A 171 -7.94 -18.41 9.62
CA GLN A 171 -8.94 -17.38 9.41
C GLN A 171 -9.19 -16.60 10.70
N GLU A 172 -9.27 -15.27 10.55
CA GLU A 172 -9.67 -14.34 11.59
C GLU A 172 -10.92 -13.58 11.15
N MET A 173 -11.87 -13.43 12.09
CA MET A 173 -13.16 -12.80 11.79
C MET A 173 -13.04 -11.29 11.88
N GLY A 174 -13.37 -10.59 10.80
CA GLY A 174 -13.32 -9.12 10.76
C GLY A 174 -12.98 -8.57 9.38
N TYR A 175 -12.74 -7.27 9.33
CA TYR A 175 -12.30 -6.59 8.12
C TYR A 175 -10.77 -6.45 8.16
N ALA A 176 -10.10 -6.75 7.06
CA ALA A 176 -8.64 -6.87 7.00
C ALA A 176 -7.89 -5.63 7.52
N THR A 177 -8.35 -4.42 7.16
CA THR A 177 -7.69 -3.17 7.60
C THR A 177 -7.82 -3.01 9.12
N ASP A 178 -8.99 -3.31 9.70
CA ASP A 178 -9.22 -3.24 11.15
C ASP A 178 -8.33 -4.26 11.87
N LEU A 179 -8.30 -5.53 11.40
CA LEU A 179 -7.50 -6.60 12.00
C LEU A 179 -5.99 -6.31 11.94
N ILE A 180 -5.50 -5.75 10.82
CA ILE A 180 -4.09 -5.34 10.67
C ILE A 180 -3.75 -4.26 11.70
N THR A 181 -4.66 -3.31 11.90
CA THR A 181 -4.52 -2.24 12.90
C THR A 181 -4.49 -2.79 14.32
N ASP A 182 -5.42 -3.69 14.64
CA ASP A 182 -5.50 -4.34 15.95
C ASP A 182 -4.22 -5.11 16.27
N HIS A 183 -3.68 -5.88 15.32
CA HIS A 183 -2.40 -6.59 15.48
C HIS A 183 -1.21 -5.63 15.64
N ALA A 184 -1.21 -4.50 14.97
CA ALA A 184 -0.18 -3.47 15.14
C ALA A 184 -0.22 -2.87 16.55
N ILE A 185 -1.43 -2.53 17.03
CA ILE A 185 -1.65 -2.02 18.38
C ILE A 185 -1.31 -3.07 19.43
N GLU A 186 -1.72 -4.33 19.24
CA GLU A 186 -1.37 -5.45 20.10
C GLU A 186 0.15 -5.58 20.26
N TYR A 187 0.89 -5.58 19.16
CA TYR A 187 2.35 -5.59 19.20
C TYR A 187 2.91 -4.40 19.98
N LEU A 188 2.45 -3.18 19.68
CA LEU A 188 2.92 -1.97 20.36
C LEU A 188 2.67 -1.99 21.87
N ASN A 189 1.57 -2.60 22.32
CA ASN A 189 1.25 -2.73 23.74
C ASN A 189 2.11 -3.79 24.46
N ASN A 190 2.44 -4.88 23.77
CA ASN A 190 3.10 -6.07 24.34
C ASN A 190 4.62 -6.11 24.11
N ARG A 191 5.18 -5.25 23.26
CA ARG A 191 6.62 -5.22 22.97
C ARG A 191 7.46 -4.87 24.21
N ASP A 192 8.73 -5.24 24.20
CA ASP A 192 9.70 -4.75 25.18
C ASP A 192 9.89 -3.22 25.02
N LYS A 193 9.41 -2.46 25.99
CA LYS A 193 9.45 -0.98 25.99
C LYS A 193 10.84 -0.41 26.23
N ASN A 194 11.82 -1.24 26.63
CA ASN A 194 13.21 -0.83 26.82
C ASN A 194 14.02 -0.87 25.49
N LYS A 195 13.43 -1.39 24.42
CA LYS A 195 14.03 -1.45 23.08
C LYS A 195 13.35 -0.49 22.13
N PRO A 196 14.09 0.16 21.23
CA PRO A 196 13.47 0.81 20.09
C PRO A 196 12.79 -0.24 19.22
N PHE A 197 11.73 0.13 18.53
CA PHE A 197 11.02 -0.79 17.65
C PHE A 197 11.10 -0.36 16.18
N CYS A 198 11.00 -1.34 15.30
CA CYS A 198 10.66 -1.15 13.89
C CYS A 198 9.42 -1.98 13.57
N LEU A 199 8.29 -1.31 13.34
CA LEU A 199 7.01 -1.92 13.00
C LEU A 199 6.62 -1.56 11.57
N LEU A 200 6.41 -2.58 10.73
CA LEU A 200 5.85 -2.45 9.39
C LEU A 200 4.35 -2.80 9.44
N VAL A 201 3.50 -1.87 9.02
CA VAL A 201 2.04 -2.06 8.91
C VAL A 201 1.69 -2.00 7.42
N HIS A 202 1.45 -3.17 6.84
CA HIS A 202 1.23 -3.33 5.41
C HIS A 202 -0.24 -3.62 5.12
N HIS A 203 -1.00 -2.60 4.77
CA HIS A 203 -2.39 -2.77 4.37
C HIS A 203 -2.51 -3.42 2.99
N LYS A 204 -3.48 -4.36 2.85
CA LYS A 204 -3.98 -4.80 1.55
C LYS A 204 -4.71 -3.67 0.83
N ALA A 205 -5.46 -2.89 1.57
CA ALA A 205 -6.24 -1.76 1.05
C ALA A 205 -5.34 -0.64 0.51
N PRO A 206 -5.76 0.06 -0.55
CA PRO A 206 -6.97 -0.12 -1.33
C PRO A 206 -6.83 -0.95 -2.62
N HIS A 207 -6.03 -2.03 -2.62
CA HIS A 207 -5.89 -2.94 -3.78
C HIS A 207 -7.25 -3.45 -4.29
N ARG A 208 -7.37 -3.68 -5.60
CA ARG A 208 -8.49 -4.37 -6.26
C ARG A 208 -8.89 -5.63 -5.43
N LEU A 209 -10.11 -5.95 -5.09
CA LEU A 209 -11.45 -5.64 -5.68
C LEU A 209 -12.18 -4.47 -4.97
N TRP A 210 -11.55 -3.61 -4.23
CA TRP A 210 -12.15 -2.45 -3.57
C TRP A 210 -13.44 -2.80 -2.82
N MET A 211 -13.38 -3.79 -1.93
CA MET A 211 -14.52 -4.18 -1.13
C MET A 211 -14.56 -3.33 0.15
N PRO A 212 -15.49 -2.40 0.29
CA PRO A 212 -15.53 -1.50 1.44
C PRO A 212 -15.85 -2.24 2.74
N ASN A 213 -15.37 -1.70 3.86
CA ASN A 213 -15.84 -2.08 5.20
C ASN A 213 -17.35 -1.80 5.32
N THR A 214 -18.08 -2.63 6.07
CA THR A 214 -19.51 -2.40 6.35
C THR A 214 -19.81 -1.04 6.97
N LYS A 215 -18.85 -0.43 7.70
CA LYS A 215 -18.93 0.95 8.22
C LYS A 215 -19.00 2.00 7.11
N TYR A 216 -18.40 1.71 5.94
CA TYR A 216 -18.16 2.67 4.87
C TYR A 216 -18.82 2.31 3.54
N VAL A 217 -19.43 1.13 3.42
CA VAL A 217 -20.19 0.76 2.22
C VAL A 217 -21.27 1.81 1.96
N GLY A 218 -21.30 2.33 0.74
CA GLY A 218 -22.25 3.40 0.36
C GLY A 218 -21.93 4.80 0.89
N LYS A 219 -20.85 5.01 1.66
CA LYS A 219 -20.45 6.33 2.21
C LYS A 219 -20.44 7.44 1.16
N TYR A 220 -19.98 7.12 -0.04
CA TYR A 220 -19.92 8.07 -1.16
C TYR A 220 -20.99 7.80 -2.24
N GLY A 221 -22.01 7.01 -1.96
CA GLY A 221 -23.02 6.59 -2.93
C GLY A 221 -23.71 7.74 -3.69
N ASN A 222 -23.89 8.88 -3.02
CA ASN A 222 -24.50 10.08 -3.58
C ASN A 222 -23.49 11.14 -4.04
N VAL A 223 -22.17 10.86 -3.95
CA VAL A 223 -21.15 11.78 -4.40
C VAL A 223 -20.92 11.59 -5.90
N ASN A 224 -20.96 12.69 -6.65
CA ASN A 224 -20.57 12.70 -8.05
C ASN A 224 -19.13 13.20 -8.16
N PHE A 225 -18.20 12.29 -8.41
CA PHE A 225 -16.77 12.61 -8.55
C PHE A 225 -16.49 13.20 -9.93
N PRO A 226 -15.69 14.25 -10.04
CA PRO A 226 -15.33 14.82 -11.34
C PRO A 226 -14.55 13.81 -12.18
N LEU A 227 -14.81 13.80 -13.47
CA LEU A 227 -13.97 13.05 -14.41
C LEU A 227 -12.59 13.72 -14.50
N PRO A 228 -11.48 12.98 -14.47
CA PRO A 228 -10.17 13.54 -14.78
C PRO A 228 -10.14 14.15 -16.19
N GLU A 229 -9.37 15.20 -16.42
CA GLU A 229 -9.20 15.81 -17.74
C GLU A 229 -8.74 14.80 -18.81
N THR A 230 -7.94 13.81 -18.39
CA THR A 230 -7.44 12.73 -19.24
C THR A 230 -8.35 11.51 -19.31
N PHE A 231 -9.59 11.60 -18.83
CA PHE A 231 -10.51 10.45 -18.75
C PHE A 231 -10.81 9.82 -20.12
N TRP A 232 -10.88 10.66 -21.16
CA TRP A 232 -11.16 10.25 -22.55
C TRP A 232 -9.90 10.30 -23.43
N ASP A 233 -8.71 10.22 -22.84
CA ASP A 233 -7.45 10.22 -23.56
C ASP A 233 -7.35 9.00 -24.51
N ASP A 234 -6.99 9.24 -25.75
CA ASP A 234 -6.79 8.21 -26.79
C ASP A 234 -5.38 7.66 -26.86
N TYR A 235 -4.45 8.29 -26.12
CA TYR A 235 -3.01 7.96 -26.10
C TYR A 235 -2.27 8.19 -27.43
N GLU A 236 -2.82 8.91 -28.40
CA GLU A 236 -2.24 9.08 -29.75
C GLU A 236 -0.83 9.69 -29.71
N THR A 237 -0.55 10.55 -28.72
CA THR A 237 0.74 11.24 -28.58
C THR A 237 1.75 10.49 -27.69
N ARG A 238 1.44 9.27 -27.25
CA ARG A 238 2.27 8.50 -26.31
C ARG A 238 2.85 7.24 -26.94
N GLY A 239 3.87 6.67 -26.29
CA GLY A 239 4.44 5.39 -26.70
C GLY A 239 3.44 4.24 -26.60
N SER A 240 3.66 3.16 -27.35
CA SER A 240 2.76 2.01 -27.47
C SER A 240 2.37 1.37 -26.14
N ALA A 241 3.22 1.43 -25.12
CA ALA A 241 2.90 0.91 -23.79
C ALA A 241 1.64 1.56 -23.19
N ALA A 242 1.42 2.86 -23.43
CA ALA A 242 0.24 3.56 -22.92
C ALA A 242 -1.06 3.11 -23.62
N SER A 243 -1.02 2.87 -24.93
CA SER A 243 -2.19 2.45 -25.70
C SER A 243 -2.51 0.95 -25.57
N THR A 244 -1.52 0.11 -25.21
CA THR A 244 -1.68 -1.34 -25.11
C THR A 244 -1.90 -1.84 -23.69
N GLN A 245 -1.82 -0.97 -22.65
CA GLN A 245 -2.07 -1.34 -21.26
C GLN A 245 -3.51 -1.86 -21.06
N LYS A 246 -3.71 -2.72 -20.06
CA LYS A 246 -5.01 -3.35 -19.76
C LYS A 246 -5.65 -2.81 -18.48
N MET A 247 -5.58 -1.50 -18.25
CA MET A 247 -6.10 -0.84 -17.05
C MET A 247 -7.18 0.21 -17.34
N SER A 248 -7.68 0.30 -18.57
CA SER A 248 -8.70 1.28 -18.91
C SER A 248 -10.08 0.87 -18.38
N ILE A 249 -10.85 1.88 -17.94
CA ILE A 249 -12.18 1.69 -17.33
C ILE A 249 -13.19 1.13 -18.36
N ASP A 250 -13.11 1.59 -19.61
CA ASP A 250 -14.03 1.18 -20.66
C ASP A 250 -13.95 -0.31 -20.96
N LYS A 251 -12.75 -0.84 -21.19
CA LYS A 251 -12.50 -2.20 -21.67
C LYS A 251 -12.24 -3.23 -20.58
N TYR A 252 -11.48 -2.83 -19.55
CA TYR A 252 -10.88 -3.80 -18.62
C TYR A 252 -11.43 -3.77 -17.21
N MET A 253 -12.24 -2.76 -16.86
CA MET A 253 -12.95 -2.77 -15.59
C MET A 253 -14.13 -3.75 -15.66
N GLU A 254 -14.07 -4.78 -14.84
CA GLU A 254 -15.01 -5.90 -14.85
C GLU A 254 -16.31 -5.54 -14.12
N MET A 255 -17.45 -5.78 -14.77
CA MET A 255 -18.76 -5.51 -14.17
C MET A 255 -19.02 -6.39 -12.95
N VAL A 256 -18.66 -7.66 -13.03
CA VAL A 256 -18.91 -8.62 -11.95
C VAL A 256 -17.94 -8.44 -10.80
N ARG A 257 -16.64 -8.58 -11.07
CA ARG A 257 -15.60 -8.57 -10.03
C ARG A 257 -15.40 -7.18 -9.43
N ASP A 258 -15.17 -6.17 -10.27
CA ASP A 258 -14.80 -4.84 -9.81
C ASP A 258 -16.01 -4.05 -9.33
N LEU A 259 -17.10 -4.13 -10.08
CA LEU A 259 -18.28 -3.31 -9.83
C LEU A 259 -19.40 -4.07 -9.10
N LYS A 260 -19.18 -5.32 -8.72
CA LYS A 260 -20.10 -6.16 -7.92
C LYS A 260 -21.51 -6.22 -8.53
N VAL A 261 -21.58 -6.48 -9.85
CA VAL A 261 -22.84 -6.71 -10.60
C VAL A 261 -22.89 -8.19 -11.01
N PRO A 262 -23.15 -9.13 -10.07
CA PRO A 262 -23.13 -10.57 -10.36
C PRO A 262 -24.19 -10.98 -11.38
N GLU A 263 -25.23 -10.19 -11.59
CA GLU A 263 -26.27 -10.42 -12.59
C GLU A 263 -25.74 -10.35 -14.04
N MET A 264 -24.54 -9.76 -14.23
CA MET A 264 -23.84 -9.71 -15.52
C MET A 264 -22.84 -10.86 -15.72
N TYR A 265 -22.90 -11.88 -14.89
CA TYR A 265 -22.04 -13.06 -15.01
C TYR A 265 -22.27 -13.82 -16.33
N ASP A 266 -21.20 -14.00 -17.10
CA ASP A 266 -21.18 -14.84 -18.29
C ASP A 266 -20.41 -16.14 -18.03
N PRO A 267 -21.11 -17.28 -17.86
CA PRO A 267 -20.44 -18.57 -17.62
C PRO A 267 -19.78 -19.15 -18.87
N SER A 268 -20.07 -18.63 -20.06
CA SER A 268 -19.57 -19.17 -21.33
C SER A 268 -18.08 -18.89 -21.56
N THR A 269 -17.56 -17.79 -20.95
CA THR A 269 -16.17 -17.35 -21.12
C THR A 269 -15.30 -17.71 -19.92
N PRO A 270 -13.99 -18.01 -20.10
CA PRO A 270 -13.05 -18.17 -18.99
C PRO A 270 -12.95 -16.91 -18.13
N GLU A 271 -12.90 -15.74 -18.76
CA GLU A 271 -12.81 -14.43 -18.10
C GLU A 271 -14.03 -14.14 -17.23
N GLY A 272 -15.24 -14.48 -17.74
CA GLY A 272 -16.47 -14.32 -16.96
C GLY A 272 -16.49 -15.23 -15.73
N ARG A 273 -16.04 -16.48 -15.86
CA ARG A 273 -15.93 -17.41 -14.73
C ARG A 273 -14.88 -16.93 -13.71
N ASP A 274 -13.73 -16.44 -14.16
CA ASP A 274 -12.69 -15.91 -13.25
C ASP A 274 -13.19 -14.67 -12.51
N SER A 275 -13.83 -13.76 -13.21
CA SER A 275 -14.45 -12.56 -12.64
C SER A 275 -15.46 -12.88 -11.55
N TYR A 276 -16.35 -13.85 -11.80
CA TYR A 276 -17.35 -14.29 -10.83
C TYR A 276 -16.70 -14.98 -9.63
N ASN A 277 -15.76 -15.90 -9.87
CA ASN A 277 -15.06 -16.59 -8.80
C ASN A 277 -14.26 -15.61 -7.92
N GLY A 278 -13.67 -14.58 -8.50
CA GLY A 278 -12.98 -13.52 -7.78
C GLY A 278 -13.90 -12.75 -6.84
N LEU A 279 -15.10 -12.39 -7.30
CA LEU A 279 -16.12 -11.77 -6.45
C LEU A 279 -16.60 -12.72 -5.35
N MET A 280 -16.98 -13.95 -5.74
CA MET A 280 -17.52 -14.92 -4.79
C MET A 280 -16.49 -15.39 -3.77
N GLY A 281 -15.20 -15.35 -4.11
CA GLY A 281 -14.11 -15.61 -3.18
C GLY A 281 -14.10 -14.66 -1.97
N GLU A 282 -14.50 -13.41 -2.17
CA GLU A 282 -14.71 -12.46 -1.07
C GLU A 282 -16.08 -12.63 -0.40
N MET A 283 -17.13 -12.71 -1.20
CA MET A 283 -18.51 -12.72 -0.70
C MET A 283 -18.82 -13.98 0.15
N ASN A 284 -18.28 -15.14 -0.19
CA ASN A 284 -18.49 -16.41 0.53
C ASN A 284 -17.73 -16.47 1.87
N ARG A 285 -16.79 -15.56 2.11
CA ARG A 285 -16.08 -15.47 3.39
C ARG A 285 -16.87 -14.67 4.42
N MET A 286 -17.82 -13.85 3.97
CA MET A 286 -18.60 -12.96 4.84
C MET A 286 -19.54 -13.74 5.75
N THR A 287 -19.69 -13.24 6.99
CA THR A 287 -20.81 -13.67 7.85
C THR A 287 -22.14 -13.22 7.25
N PRO A 288 -23.27 -13.84 7.65
CA PRO A 288 -24.58 -13.38 7.23
C PRO A 288 -24.82 -11.87 7.46
N GLN A 289 -24.32 -11.33 8.57
CA GLN A 289 -24.46 -9.92 8.91
C GLN A 289 -23.63 -9.02 8.00
N GLN A 290 -22.37 -9.38 7.75
CA GLN A 290 -21.49 -8.67 6.82
C GLN A 290 -22.10 -8.70 5.40
N ARG A 291 -22.55 -9.88 4.96
CA ARG A 291 -23.18 -10.06 3.66
C ARG A 291 -24.45 -9.21 3.50
N ALA A 292 -25.32 -9.20 4.50
CA ALA A 292 -26.55 -8.40 4.48
C ALA A 292 -26.26 -6.90 4.35
N ALA A 293 -25.23 -6.39 5.04
CA ALA A 293 -24.83 -4.99 4.95
C ALA A 293 -24.31 -4.62 3.54
N ILE A 294 -23.52 -5.50 2.93
CA ILE A 294 -23.02 -5.34 1.56
C ILE A 294 -24.15 -5.40 0.54
N ASP A 295 -25.01 -6.40 0.64
CA ASP A 295 -26.13 -6.59 -0.27
C ASP A 295 -27.15 -5.45 -0.19
N ALA A 296 -27.38 -4.87 1.00
CA ALA A 296 -28.29 -3.74 1.19
C ALA A 296 -27.90 -2.52 0.34
N TYR A 297 -26.62 -2.33 0.06
CA TYR A 297 -26.15 -1.25 -0.82
C TYR A 297 -26.11 -1.66 -2.29
N TYR A 298 -25.49 -2.80 -2.60
CA TYR A 298 -25.23 -3.16 -4.00
C TYR A 298 -26.48 -3.66 -4.74
N MET A 299 -27.38 -4.40 -4.10
CA MET A 299 -28.55 -4.95 -4.79
C MET A 299 -29.51 -3.87 -5.35
N PRO A 300 -29.92 -2.81 -4.60
CA PRO A 300 -30.72 -1.73 -5.17
C PRO A 300 -30.01 -0.99 -6.32
N ARG A 301 -28.72 -0.68 -6.13
CA ARG A 301 -27.89 -0.02 -7.15
C ARG A 301 -27.81 -0.85 -8.45
N ASN A 302 -27.61 -2.15 -8.33
CA ASN A 302 -27.51 -3.04 -9.49
C ASN A 302 -28.85 -3.14 -10.23
N ARG A 303 -29.97 -3.27 -9.50
CA ARG A 303 -31.31 -3.26 -10.14
C ARG A 303 -31.56 -1.97 -10.91
N GLU A 304 -31.22 -0.83 -10.33
CA GLU A 304 -31.34 0.47 -11.01
C GLU A 304 -30.46 0.52 -12.27
N PHE A 305 -29.20 0.10 -12.17
CA PHE A 305 -28.29 0.04 -13.31
C PHE A 305 -28.82 -0.83 -14.45
N LEU A 306 -29.25 -2.05 -14.15
CA LEU A 306 -29.75 -3.00 -15.15
C LEU A 306 -31.02 -2.48 -15.85
N SER A 307 -31.87 -1.70 -15.15
CA SER A 307 -33.08 -1.09 -15.75
C SER A 307 -32.77 0.04 -16.75
N LYS A 308 -31.58 0.66 -16.64
CA LYS A 308 -31.19 1.80 -17.49
C LYS A 308 -30.59 1.41 -18.83
N ASN A 309 -30.17 0.18 -19.02
CA ASN A 309 -29.55 -0.33 -20.26
C ASN A 309 -28.45 0.60 -20.81
N LEU A 310 -27.55 1.09 -19.94
CA LEU A 310 -26.53 2.06 -20.30
C LEU A 310 -25.54 1.47 -21.30
N THR A 311 -25.13 2.27 -22.30
CA THR A 311 -24.14 1.93 -23.32
C THR A 311 -23.17 3.09 -23.57
N GLY A 312 -22.08 2.85 -24.31
CA GLY A 312 -21.12 3.88 -24.71
C GLY A 312 -20.59 4.70 -23.54
N LYS A 313 -20.48 6.02 -23.73
CA LYS A 313 -19.92 6.92 -22.71
C LYS A 313 -20.66 6.86 -21.37
N ALA A 314 -22.00 6.78 -21.40
CA ALA A 314 -22.80 6.70 -20.19
C ALA A 314 -22.47 5.46 -19.33
N LEU A 315 -22.21 4.31 -19.97
CA LEU A 315 -21.75 3.11 -19.26
C LEU A 315 -20.34 3.31 -18.65
N VAL A 316 -19.41 3.92 -19.40
CA VAL A 316 -18.04 4.14 -18.91
C VAL A 316 -18.04 5.12 -17.72
N GLU A 317 -18.82 6.18 -17.79
CA GLU A 317 -18.99 7.12 -16.66
C GLU A 317 -19.64 6.44 -15.44
N TRP A 318 -20.64 5.58 -15.65
CA TRP A 318 -21.24 4.78 -14.59
C TRP A 318 -20.21 3.86 -13.93
N LYS A 319 -19.37 3.16 -14.73
CA LYS A 319 -18.26 2.34 -14.23
C LYS A 319 -17.32 3.17 -13.34
N TYR A 320 -16.87 4.33 -13.84
CA TYR A 320 -15.97 5.21 -13.10
C TYR A 320 -16.58 5.66 -11.77
N GLN A 321 -17.84 6.17 -11.78
CA GLN A 321 -18.47 6.66 -10.56
C GLN A 321 -18.59 5.56 -9.49
N ASN A 322 -18.92 4.34 -9.87
CA ASN A 322 -19.07 3.25 -8.92
C ASN A 322 -17.72 2.72 -8.44
N TYR A 323 -16.72 2.65 -9.32
CA TYR A 323 -15.35 2.33 -8.95
C TYR A 323 -14.79 3.33 -7.95
N ILE A 324 -14.82 4.62 -8.25
CA ILE A 324 -14.18 5.64 -7.41
C ILE A 324 -14.86 5.77 -6.04
N ARG A 325 -16.18 5.56 -5.96
CA ARG A 325 -16.93 5.52 -4.70
C ARG A 325 -16.49 4.38 -3.80
N ASP A 326 -16.35 3.18 -4.35
CA ASP A 326 -15.87 2.01 -3.63
C ASP A 326 -14.41 2.18 -3.22
N TYR A 327 -13.56 2.67 -4.12
CA TYR A 327 -12.14 2.93 -3.86
C TYR A 327 -11.96 3.91 -2.70
N MET A 328 -12.66 5.04 -2.72
CA MET A 328 -12.57 6.03 -1.64
C MET A 328 -13.19 5.53 -0.32
N ALA A 329 -14.22 4.66 -0.39
CA ALA A 329 -14.78 4.03 0.80
C ALA A 329 -13.79 3.04 1.46
N VAL A 330 -13.00 2.33 0.66
CA VAL A 330 -11.90 1.49 1.17
C VAL A 330 -10.80 2.34 1.80
N ILE A 331 -10.43 3.46 1.15
CA ILE A 331 -9.44 4.41 1.69
C ILE A 331 -9.89 5.04 3.01
N ALA A 332 -11.20 5.26 3.19
CA ALA A 332 -11.70 5.74 4.48
C ALA A 332 -11.37 4.80 5.64
N SER A 333 -11.32 3.47 5.40
CA SER A 333 -10.85 2.50 6.40
C SER A 333 -9.34 2.62 6.65
N VAL A 334 -8.56 2.91 5.61
CA VAL A 334 -7.11 3.12 5.74
C VAL A 334 -6.82 4.38 6.55
N ASP A 335 -7.53 5.47 6.26
CA ASP A 335 -7.38 6.72 7.00
C ASP A 335 -7.77 6.57 8.48
N GLU A 336 -8.84 5.82 8.79
CA GLU A 336 -9.21 5.47 10.17
C GLU A 336 -8.10 4.66 10.87
N SER A 337 -7.48 3.72 10.15
CA SER A 337 -6.35 2.92 10.65
C SER A 337 -5.13 3.78 11.03
N VAL A 338 -4.80 4.77 10.22
CA VAL A 338 -3.67 5.69 10.46
C VAL A 338 -3.91 6.58 11.66
#